data_70914c795f936a140354fe6f694d50dd
#
_entry.id   70914c795f936a140354fe6f694d50dd
#
_cell.length_a   1.000
_cell.length_b   1.000
_cell.length_c   1.000
_cell.angle_alpha   90.00
_cell.angle_beta   90.00
_cell.angle_gamma   90.00
#
_symmetry.space_group_name_H-M   'P 1'
#
loop_
_entity.id
_entity.type
_entity.pdbx_description
1 polymer ?
#
loop_
_entity_poly.entity_id
_entity_poly.type
_entity_poly.pdbx_seq_one_letter_code
_entity_poly.pdbx_strand_id
1 'polypeptide(L)'
;MAPSPPTPTAPRTIADFFSPPAKRLRSGAAVPATASLSSSSNSPSSLSPEQRRRADTNLALARARRNLRLAESRAKAAGGAPKLEDLLVEETWVEALDGELRKPYALELCHFVAHERMHGPLPVYPPPHFVFNALNSTPFERVKAVIIGQF
;
A
#
# COMPACT_ATOMS: atom_id res chain seq x y z
N MET A 1 -35.17 -52.97 15.76
CA MET A 1 -34.66 -52.11 14.68
C MET A 1 -34.09 -50.88 15.33
N ALA A 2 -32.75 -50.77 15.42
CA ALA A 2 -32.08 -49.66 16.00
C ALA A 2 -31.58 -48.72 14.85
N PRO A 3 -31.64 -47.39 14.98
CA PRO A 3 -31.17 -46.48 13.96
C PRO A 3 -29.64 -46.34 13.99
N SER A 4 -29.04 -46.35 12.80
CA SER A 4 -27.60 -46.22 12.59
C SER A 4 -27.08 -44.80 12.99
N PRO A 5 -25.86 -44.70 13.54
CA PRO A 5 -25.27 -43.41 13.93
C PRO A 5 -24.83 -42.58 12.70
N PRO A 6 -24.83 -41.23 12.82
CA PRO A 6 -24.40 -40.38 11.74
C PRO A 6 -22.85 -40.42 11.54
N THR A 7 -22.43 -40.48 10.30
CA THR A 7 -21.02 -40.43 9.88
C THR A 7 -20.39 -39.09 10.21
N PRO A 8 -19.14 -39.03 10.73
CA PRO A 8 -18.45 -37.79 11.01
C PRO A 8 -18.04 -37.08 9.72
N THR A 9 -18.49 -35.83 9.59
CA THR A 9 -18.07 -34.92 8.50
C THR A 9 -16.59 -34.52 8.71
N ALA A 10 -15.73 -34.85 7.76
CA ALA A 10 -14.33 -34.50 7.80
C ALA A 10 -14.13 -32.96 7.82
N PRO A 11 -13.11 -32.45 8.52
CA PRO A 11 -12.84 -31.02 8.57
C PRO A 11 -12.41 -30.50 7.19
N ARG A 12 -13.06 -29.41 6.74
CA ARG A 12 -12.72 -28.74 5.48
C ARG A 12 -11.33 -28.09 5.62
N THR A 13 -10.44 -28.39 4.69
CA THR A 13 -9.12 -27.78 4.61
C THR A 13 -9.18 -26.42 3.91
N ILE A 14 -8.22 -25.56 4.18
CA ILE A 14 -8.11 -24.21 3.58
C ILE A 14 -8.06 -24.29 2.04
N ALA A 15 -7.55 -25.37 1.46
CA ALA A 15 -7.52 -25.63 0.03
C ALA A 15 -8.91 -25.69 -0.64
N ASP A 16 -9.95 -26.08 0.12
CA ASP A 16 -11.33 -26.18 -0.41
C ASP A 16 -11.96 -24.81 -0.71
N PHE A 17 -11.43 -23.73 -0.13
CA PHE A 17 -11.89 -22.37 -0.40
C PHE A 17 -11.30 -21.75 -1.69
N PHE A 18 -10.25 -22.32 -2.24
CA PHE A 18 -9.56 -21.81 -3.44
C PHE A 18 -9.83 -22.65 -4.71
N SER A 19 -10.67 -23.69 -4.61
CA SER A 19 -11.04 -24.49 -5.77
C SER A 19 -12.08 -23.76 -6.63
N PRO A 20 -11.82 -23.54 -7.93
CA PRO A 20 -12.81 -22.92 -8.81
C PRO A 20 -14.02 -23.82 -8.98
N PRO A 21 -15.26 -23.28 -9.07
CA PRO A 21 -16.46 -24.08 -9.23
C PRO A 21 -16.40 -24.90 -10.50
N ALA A 22 -16.54 -26.22 -10.36
CA ALA A 22 -16.57 -27.17 -11.49
C ALA A 22 -17.75 -26.83 -12.41
N LYS A 23 -17.45 -26.50 -13.67
CA LYS A 23 -18.44 -26.31 -14.74
C LYS A 23 -19.16 -27.64 -14.96
N ARG A 24 -20.42 -27.74 -14.54
CA ARG A 24 -21.31 -28.83 -14.92
C ARG A 24 -21.59 -28.74 -16.43
N LEU A 25 -21.06 -29.65 -17.20
CA LEU A 25 -21.51 -29.90 -18.56
C LEU A 25 -22.94 -30.46 -18.50
N ARG A 26 -23.90 -29.69 -18.97
CA ARG A 26 -25.21 -30.20 -19.35
C ARG A 26 -25.17 -30.56 -20.84
N SER A 27 -25.27 -31.82 -21.14
CA SER A 27 -25.53 -32.31 -22.49
C SER A 27 -27.05 -32.29 -22.73
N GLY A 28 -27.45 -31.78 -23.90
CA GLY A 28 -28.62 -32.25 -24.68
C GLY A 28 -29.88 -31.41 -24.58
N ALA A 29 -30.17 -30.74 -25.60
CA ALA A 29 -31.34 -30.80 -26.51
C ALA A 29 -31.72 -29.42 -27.06
N ALA A 30 -31.82 -29.34 -28.37
CA ALA A 30 -32.17 -28.19 -29.16
C ALA A 30 -33.62 -27.77 -28.98
N VAL A 31 -33.92 -26.45 -29.10
CA VAL A 31 -34.86 -25.81 -30.01
C VAL A 31 -34.81 -24.28 -29.86
N PRO A 32 -35.16 -23.48 -30.91
CA PRO A 32 -34.77 -22.09 -31.04
C PRO A 32 -35.82 -21.13 -30.49
N ALA A 33 -35.40 -20.12 -29.78
CA ALA A 33 -36.17 -18.92 -29.57
C ALA A 33 -35.24 -17.71 -29.56
N THR A 34 -35.41 -16.86 -30.53
CA THR A 34 -34.89 -15.50 -30.62
C THR A 34 -35.13 -14.74 -29.34
N ALA A 35 -34.09 -14.52 -28.57
CA ALA A 35 -34.07 -13.56 -27.48
C ALA A 35 -32.91 -12.61 -27.72
N SER A 36 -33.22 -11.35 -27.90
CA SER A 36 -32.33 -10.21 -28.05
C SER A 36 -31.24 -10.24 -26.99
N LEU A 37 -30.01 -10.46 -27.36
CA LEU A 37 -28.84 -10.23 -26.52
C LEU A 37 -28.69 -8.73 -26.32
N SER A 38 -29.28 -8.19 -25.26
CA SER A 38 -28.84 -6.93 -24.71
C SER A 38 -27.41 -7.14 -24.24
N SER A 39 -26.45 -6.82 -25.08
CA SER A 39 -25.05 -6.69 -24.71
C SER A 39 -24.95 -5.55 -23.69
N SER A 40 -25.04 -5.87 -22.40
CA SER A 40 -24.58 -4.98 -21.36
C SER A 40 -23.06 -4.86 -21.52
N SER A 41 -22.65 -3.87 -22.28
CA SER A 41 -21.28 -3.41 -22.35
C SER A 41 -20.90 -2.96 -20.94
N ASN A 42 -20.26 -3.84 -20.17
CA ASN A 42 -19.56 -3.48 -18.95
C ASN A 42 -18.35 -2.62 -19.32
N SER A 43 -18.63 -1.34 -19.63
CA SER A 43 -17.59 -0.33 -19.71
C SER A 43 -16.95 -0.20 -18.32
N PRO A 44 -15.60 -0.16 -18.21
CA PRO A 44 -14.92 -0.02 -16.92
C PRO A 44 -15.16 1.32 -16.19
N SER A 45 -16.06 2.16 -16.73
CA SER A 45 -16.37 3.50 -16.22
C SER A 45 -17.57 3.60 -15.27
N SER A 46 -18.18 2.48 -14.85
CA SER A 46 -19.44 2.52 -14.07
C SER A 46 -19.31 2.22 -12.59
N LEU A 47 -18.14 2.46 -11.99
CA LEU A 47 -17.99 2.37 -10.54
C LEU A 47 -18.85 3.41 -9.82
N SER A 48 -19.58 3.00 -8.79
CA SER A 48 -20.32 3.94 -7.96
C SER A 48 -19.37 4.96 -7.29
N PRO A 49 -19.84 6.14 -6.90
CA PRO A 49 -19.00 7.13 -6.20
C PRO A 49 -18.33 6.57 -4.95
N GLU A 50 -19.01 5.68 -4.23
CA GLU A 50 -18.47 5.03 -3.05
C GLU A 50 -17.38 4.02 -3.40
N GLN A 51 -17.55 3.23 -4.44
CA GLN A 51 -16.53 2.30 -4.93
C GLN A 51 -15.28 3.03 -5.41
N ARG A 52 -15.43 4.19 -6.08
CA ARG A 52 -14.29 5.05 -6.46
C ARG A 52 -13.54 5.54 -5.23
N ARG A 53 -14.23 6.08 -4.22
CA ARG A 53 -13.60 6.53 -2.97
C ARG A 53 -12.84 5.40 -2.26
N ARG A 54 -13.40 4.20 -2.22
CA ARG A 54 -12.72 3.01 -1.63
C ARG A 54 -11.49 2.62 -2.44
N ALA A 55 -11.59 2.61 -3.77
CA ALA A 55 -10.46 2.34 -4.64
C ALA A 55 -9.34 3.37 -4.48
N ASP A 56 -9.67 4.66 -4.44
CA ASP A 56 -8.70 5.74 -4.20
C ASP A 56 -8.03 5.63 -2.84
N THR A 57 -8.79 5.30 -1.80
CA THR A 57 -8.23 5.07 -0.45
C THR A 57 -7.28 3.88 -0.42
N ASN A 58 -7.69 2.76 -1.02
CA ASN A 58 -6.86 1.57 -1.09
C ASN A 58 -5.56 1.82 -1.88
N LEU A 59 -5.66 2.56 -2.98
CA LEU A 59 -4.49 2.95 -3.78
C LEU A 59 -3.53 3.83 -2.98
N ALA A 60 -4.05 4.83 -2.26
CA ALA A 60 -3.25 5.70 -1.41
C ALA A 60 -2.52 4.90 -0.31
N LEU A 61 -3.23 3.99 0.37
CA LEU A 61 -2.64 3.10 1.38
C LEU A 61 -1.57 2.16 0.80
N ALA A 62 -1.80 1.63 -0.41
CA ALA A 62 -0.83 0.77 -1.08
C ALA A 62 0.45 1.55 -1.43
N ARG A 63 0.33 2.79 -1.93
CA ARG A 63 1.46 3.69 -2.20
C ARG A 63 2.24 4.01 -0.93
N ALA A 64 1.55 4.42 0.14
CA ALA A 64 2.18 4.73 1.43
C ALA A 64 2.98 3.53 1.98
N ARG A 65 2.42 2.33 1.93
CA ARG A 65 3.11 1.10 2.35
C ARG A 65 4.32 0.78 1.49
N ARG A 66 4.22 0.96 0.17
CA ARG A 66 5.34 0.79 -0.75
C ARG A 66 6.47 1.77 -0.42
N ASN A 67 6.14 3.05 -0.25
CA ASN A 67 7.10 4.10 0.05
C ASN A 67 7.80 3.86 1.39
N LEU A 68 7.05 3.44 2.42
CA LEU A 68 7.65 3.09 3.71
C LEU A 68 8.66 1.95 3.59
N ARG A 69 8.33 0.88 2.87
CA ARG A 69 9.26 -0.24 2.63
C ARG A 69 10.51 0.20 1.87
N LEU A 70 10.35 1.10 0.90
CA LEU A 70 11.47 1.62 0.13
C LEU A 70 12.38 2.49 1.01
N ALA A 71 11.81 3.39 1.82
CA ALA A 71 12.58 4.19 2.78
C ALA A 71 13.30 3.30 3.81
N GLU A 72 12.66 2.25 4.31
CA GLU A 72 13.27 1.27 5.22
C GLU A 72 14.45 0.53 4.55
N SER A 73 14.27 0.08 3.31
CA SER A 73 15.34 -0.58 2.54
C SER A 73 16.53 0.33 2.33
N ARG A 74 16.31 1.60 1.98
CA ARG A 74 17.38 2.59 1.80
C ARG A 74 18.08 2.91 3.13
N ALA A 75 17.33 3.07 4.21
CA ALA A 75 17.89 3.29 5.54
C ALA A 75 18.79 2.13 6.01
N LYS A 76 18.37 0.89 5.75
CA LYS A 76 19.17 -0.31 6.05
C LYS A 76 20.43 -0.38 5.20
N ALA A 77 20.32 -0.10 3.90
CA ALA A 77 21.48 -0.13 2.99
C ALA A 77 22.55 0.91 3.37
N ALA A 78 22.15 2.04 3.96
CA ALA A 78 23.07 3.11 4.37
C ALA A 78 23.79 2.87 5.70
N GLY A 79 23.56 1.72 6.36
CA GLY A 79 24.35 1.31 7.55
C GLY A 79 24.24 2.22 8.78
N GLY A 80 23.12 2.95 8.93
CA GLY A 80 22.83 3.76 10.14
C GLY A 80 22.93 5.28 9.96
N ALA A 81 23.57 5.78 8.91
CA ALA A 81 23.67 7.21 8.59
C ALA A 81 23.10 7.54 7.19
N PRO A 82 21.83 7.29 6.92
CA PRO A 82 21.24 7.58 5.62
C PRO A 82 21.19 9.09 5.39
N LYS A 83 21.42 9.50 4.14
CA LYS A 83 21.20 10.88 3.73
C LYS A 83 19.70 11.19 3.74
N LEU A 84 19.32 12.43 4.07
CA LEU A 84 17.90 12.81 4.10
C LEU A 84 17.24 12.65 2.73
N GLU A 85 17.95 12.97 1.65
CA GLU A 85 17.42 12.80 0.29
C GLU A 85 17.07 11.34 -0.05
N ASP A 86 17.78 10.35 0.52
CA ASP A 86 17.52 8.93 0.30
C ASP A 86 16.26 8.44 1.02
N LEU A 87 15.85 9.14 2.08
CA LEU A 87 14.67 8.79 2.88
C LEU A 87 13.36 9.38 2.35
N LEU A 88 13.44 10.41 1.52
CA LEU A 88 12.30 10.97 0.81
C LEU A 88 12.11 10.18 -0.49
N VAL A 89 11.03 9.43 -0.59
CA VAL A 89 10.82 8.46 -1.69
C VAL A 89 9.51 8.70 -2.46
N GLU A 90 8.64 9.56 -1.96
CA GLU A 90 7.42 9.92 -2.65
C GLU A 90 7.76 10.89 -3.79
N GLU A 91 7.42 10.49 -5.03
CA GLU A 91 7.89 11.13 -6.27
C GLU A 91 7.51 12.60 -6.37
N THR A 92 6.28 12.97 -5.97
CA THR A 92 5.79 14.35 -6.07
C THR A 92 6.48 15.30 -5.10
N TRP A 93 6.91 14.80 -3.93
CA TRP A 93 7.72 15.57 -2.99
C TRP A 93 9.18 15.66 -3.42
N VAL A 94 9.73 14.61 -4.02
CA VAL A 94 11.09 14.66 -4.58
C VAL A 94 11.18 15.74 -5.67
N GLU A 95 10.16 15.84 -6.53
CA GLU A 95 10.06 16.87 -7.56
C GLU A 95 9.86 18.26 -6.95
N ALA A 96 8.93 18.41 -6.00
CA ALA A 96 8.63 19.71 -5.38
C ALA A 96 9.80 20.27 -4.56
N LEU A 97 10.67 19.42 -4.03
CA LEU A 97 11.83 19.78 -3.21
C LEU A 97 13.17 19.53 -3.93
N ASP A 98 13.16 19.57 -5.27
CA ASP A 98 14.37 19.30 -6.04
C ASP A 98 15.52 20.25 -5.63
N GLY A 99 16.65 19.65 -5.27
CA GLY A 99 17.84 20.34 -4.80
C GLY A 99 17.76 20.93 -3.38
N GLU A 100 16.58 21.01 -2.74
CA GLU A 100 16.43 21.60 -1.41
C GLU A 100 17.21 20.83 -0.34
N LEU A 101 17.14 19.51 -0.37
CA LEU A 101 17.85 18.65 0.59
C LEU A 101 19.38 18.57 0.35
N ARG A 102 19.88 19.20 -0.70
CA ARG A 102 21.32 19.29 -1.03
C ARG A 102 21.93 20.63 -0.63
N LYS A 103 21.14 21.56 -0.14
CA LYS A 103 21.63 22.86 0.34
C LYS A 103 22.50 22.69 1.59
N PRO A 104 23.45 23.62 1.85
CA PRO A 104 24.39 23.52 2.97
C PRO A 104 23.72 23.25 4.32
N TYR A 105 22.65 23.96 4.64
CA TYR A 105 21.93 23.78 5.90
C TYR A 105 21.35 22.37 6.05
N ALA A 106 20.84 21.77 4.95
CA ALA A 106 20.28 20.42 4.97
C ALA A 106 21.38 19.37 5.15
N LEU A 107 22.56 19.59 4.54
CA LEU A 107 23.71 18.73 4.75
C LEU A 107 24.25 18.82 6.18
N GLU A 108 24.33 20.01 6.75
CA GLU A 108 24.73 20.21 8.15
C GLU A 108 23.74 19.48 9.10
N LEU A 109 22.42 19.61 8.85
CA LEU A 109 21.40 18.88 9.59
C LEU A 109 21.57 17.37 9.46
N CYS A 110 21.85 16.86 8.26
CA CYS A 110 22.16 15.45 8.05
C CYS A 110 23.33 14.97 8.89
N HIS A 111 24.42 15.73 8.87
CA HIS A 111 25.61 15.41 9.65
C HIS A 111 25.35 15.43 11.14
N PHE A 112 24.63 16.43 11.64
CA PHE A 112 24.24 16.52 13.04
C PHE A 112 23.41 15.30 13.47
N VAL A 113 22.33 14.99 12.73
CA VAL A 113 21.45 13.87 13.06
C VAL A 113 22.18 12.53 12.97
N ALA A 114 23.07 12.35 11.98
CA ALA A 114 23.87 11.15 11.86
C ALA A 114 24.85 11.00 13.06
N HIS A 115 25.50 12.09 13.46
CA HIS A 115 26.38 12.11 14.62
C HIS A 115 25.61 11.73 15.90
N GLU A 116 24.47 12.36 16.17
CA GLU A 116 23.64 12.05 17.34
C GLU A 116 23.17 10.60 17.38
N ARG A 117 22.81 10.03 16.20
CA ARG A 117 22.38 8.63 16.11
C ARG A 117 23.52 7.64 16.41
N MET A 118 24.75 7.98 16.04
CA MET A 118 25.89 7.08 16.23
C MET A 118 26.60 7.26 17.57
N HIS A 119 26.64 8.46 18.10
CA HIS A 119 27.46 8.82 19.26
C HIS A 119 26.66 9.42 20.41
N GLY A 120 25.39 9.75 20.20
CA GLY A 120 24.54 10.32 21.23
C GLY A 120 24.26 9.32 22.37
N PRO A 121 24.10 9.80 23.60
CA PRO A 121 23.86 8.95 24.78
C PRO A 121 22.45 8.34 24.79
N LEU A 122 21.53 8.86 23.99
CA LEU A 122 20.14 8.43 23.94
C LEU A 122 19.74 8.06 22.51
N PRO A 123 18.80 7.11 22.37
CA PRO A 123 18.28 6.76 21.04
C PRO A 123 17.53 7.94 20.41
N VAL A 124 17.88 8.27 19.17
CA VAL A 124 17.25 9.36 18.40
C VAL A 124 15.98 8.85 17.70
N TYR A 125 14.86 9.46 17.99
CA TYR A 125 13.56 9.19 17.37
C TYR A 125 13.15 10.31 16.39
N PRO A 126 12.36 9.99 15.36
CA PRO A 126 11.95 8.66 14.93
C PRO A 126 13.09 7.86 14.28
N PRO A 127 12.94 6.53 14.09
CA PRO A 127 13.88 5.75 13.27
C PRO A 127 14.03 6.37 11.87
N PRO A 128 15.19 6.19 11.18
CA PRO A 128 15.49 6.88 9.93
C PRO A 128 14.38 6.80 8.87
N HIS A 129 13.80 5.64 8.65
CA HIS A 129 12.75 5.42 7.66
C HIS A 129 11.42 6.12 7.98
N PHE A 130 11.23 6.61 9.20
CA PHE A 130 10.06 7.37 9.61
C PHE A 130 10.25 8.89 9.59
N VAL A 131 11.47 9.39 9.33
CA VAL A 131 11.74 10.84 9.31
C VAL A 131 10.79 11.58 8.35
N PHE A 132 10.61 11.07 7.15
CA PHE A 132 9.68 11.62 6.15
C PHE A 132 8.38 10.83 6.01
N ASN A 133 7.95 10.11 7.03
CA ASN A 133 6.77 9.25 6.91
C ASN A 133 5.50 10.03 6.50
N ALA A 134 5.31 11.25 6.99
CA ALA A 134 4.18 12.10 6.62
C ALA A 134 4.20 12.43 5.11
N LEU A 135 5.35 12.85 4.59
CA LEU A 135 5.54 13.19 3.19
C LEU A 135 5.44 11.93 2.30
N ASN A 136 6.09 10.84 2.71
CA ASN A 136 6.06 9.57 1.98
C ASN A 136 4.67 8.90 1.94
N SER A 137 3.77 9.29 2.85
CA SER A 137 2.41 8.74 2.92
C SER A 137 1.39 9.57 2.14
N THR A 138 1.68 10.84 1.88
CA THR A 138 0.72 11.78 1.26
C THR A 138 1.37 12.49 0.09
N PRO A 139 0.90 12.32 -1.14
CA PRO A 139 1.40 13.06 -2.30
C PRO A 139 1.27 14.57 -2.11
N PHE A 140 2.23 15.34 -2.64
CA PHE A 140 2.27 16.80 -2.54
C PHE A 140 0.97 17.47 -2.98
N GLU A 141 0.41 17.03 -4.09
CA GLU A 141 -0.83 17.56 -4.67
C GLU A 141 -2.09 17.35 -3.79
N ARG A 142 -2.03 16.40 -2.86
CA ARG A 142 -3.14 16.12 -1.93
C ARG A 142 -3.04 16.89 -0.60
N VAL A 143 -1.93 17.57 -0.36
CA VAL A 143 -1.73 18.35 0.86
C VAL A 143 -2.56 19.63 0.79
N LYS A 144 -3.43 19.82 1.75
CA LYS A 144 -4.28 21.02 1.86
C LYS A 144 -3.81 22.00 2.93
N ALA A 145 -3.16 21.47 3.96
CA ALA A 145 -2.62 22.25 5.05
C ALA A 145 -1.44 21.50 5.68
N VAL A 146 -0.46 22.26 6.17
CA VAL A 146 0.67 21.75 6.95
C VAL A 146 0.61 22.39 8.32
N ILE A 147 0.61 21.58 9.37
CA ILE A 147 0.64 22.05 10.76
C ILE A 147 2.02 21.67 11.32
N ILE A 148 2.78 22.69 11.71
CA ILE A 148 4.07 22.53 12.37
C ILE A 148 3.85 22.73 13.86
N GLY A 149 4.08 21.68 14.64
CA GLY A 149 3.96 21.68 16.08
C GLY A 149 5.30 21.37 16.74
N GLN A 150 5.54 21.97 17.89
CA GLN A 150 6.67 21.66 18.77
C GLN A 150 6.08 21.07 20.06
N PHE A 151 6.52 19.86 20.43
CA PHE A 151 6.06 19.15 21.65
C PHE A 151 7.20 19.08 22.66
#